data_8b6dd419ddf48ddf97447ee48e94b4df
#
_entry.id   8b6dd419ddf48ddf97447ee48e94b4df
#
_cell.length_a   1.000
_cell.length_b   1.000
_cell.length_c   1.000
_cell.angle_alpha   90.00
_cell.angle_beta   90.00
_cell.angle_gamma   90.00
#
_symmetry.space_group_name_H-M   'P 1'
#
loop_
_entity.id
_entity.type
_entity.pdbx_description
1 polymer ?
#
loop_
_entity_poly.entity_id
_entity_poly.type
_entity_poly.pdbx_seq_one_letter_code
_entity_poly.pdbx_strand_id
1 'polypeptide(L)'
;MIRFEDVSVTYDGAATPTVRNIELDVPEGELVLLVGPSGVGKSTLLGAVSGLVPHFTGGTLSGRVTVAGRDTRTHKPRELADVVGTVGQDPLSHFVTDTVEDELAYGMESLGLAPDVMRRRVEETLDLLGLAELRERPIATLSGGQQQRVAIGSVLTPHPRVLVLDEPTSALDPAAAEEVLAVLQRLVHDLGTTVLMAEHRLERVVQYADQVALLAGPGAPLLLGAPAEIMAVSPVFPPVVDLGRLAGWSPLPLTVRDARRGSGELRERLAGHEPRQPHEQPQTAASPASRRSRLRSGRQPEVPAVAEVAGLAVRRGRVEALRHVDLSVGPGEIVALMGRNGAGKSTLLSTLVGLVRPSSGTALVGGAVPHRTGPRELIRRVGLVPQEPRDLLYADTVAAECAAADHDAGADPGTCRDLVSRLLPGIADDTHPRDLSEGQRLTLALAIVLTARPPLLLLDEPTRGLDYAAKARLVTVLRGLAADGHAVVLATHDVELAAELSHRVAVLADGEIVANGPTPEVVVASPAFSPQVAKVLAPGKWLTVAQVREALESAGLAEDGA
;
A
#
# COMPACT_ATOMS: atom_id res chain seq x y z
N MET A 1 26.15 -8.32 -13.49
CA MET A 1 26.52 -7.39 -12.41
C MET A 1 26.29 -8.02 -11.04
N ILE A 2 25.11 -8.62 -10.76
CA ILE A 2 24.80 -9.38 -9.57
C ILE A 2 24.59 -10.84 -9.97
N ARG A 3 25.19 -11.80 -9.25
CA ARG A 3 25.01 -13.22 -9.54
C ARG A 3 24.77 -14.01 -8.26
N PHE A 4 23.75 -14.86 -8.27
CA PHE A 4 23.45 -15.88 -7.28
C PHE A 4 23.73 -17.25 -7.88
N GLU A 5 24.49 -18.07 -7.18
CA GLU A 5 24.89 -19.42 -7.59
C GLU A 5 24.52 -20.39 -6.48
N ASP A 6 23.45 -21.20 -6.69
CA ASP A 6 22.91 -22.21 -5.76
C ASP A 6 22.67 -21.64 -4.34
N VAL A 7 22.05 -20.43 -4.26
CA VAL A 7 21.93 -19.71 -3.00
C VAL A 7 20.73 -20.19 -2.20
N SER A 8 21.00 -20.56 -0.94
CA SER A 8 19.96 -20.85 0.05
C SER A 8 20.27 -20.11 1.35
N VAL A 9 19.23 -19.56 2.00
CA VAL A 9 19.36 -18.83 3.26
C VAL A 9 18.43 -19.43 4.30
N THR A 10 18.99 -19.76 5.47
CA THR A 10 18.24 -20.27 6.63
C THR A 10 18.53 -19.38 7.82
N TYR A 11 17.51 -18.77 8.41
CA TYR A 11 17.64 -17.96 9.62
C TYR A 11 17.69 -18.85 10.88
N ASP A 12 18.29 -18.34 11.95
CA ASP A 12 18.43 -19.04 13.20
C ASP A 12 17.04 -19.40 13.78
N GLY A 13 16.87 -20.66 14.16
CA GLY A 13 15.59 -21.20 14.66
C GLY A 13 14.58 -21.60 13.57
N ALA A 14 14.82 -21.29 12.30
CA ALA A 14 13.94 -21.74 11.22
C ALA A 14 14.19 -23.22 10.87
N ALA A 15 13.12 -23.99 10.72
CA ALA A 15 13.19 -25.41 10.35
C ALA A 15 13.51 -25.64 8.86
N THR A 16 13.23 -24.64 8.01
CA THR A 16 13.42 -24.70 6.55
C THR A 16 14.06 -23.42 6.04
N PRO A 17 14.82 -23.48 4.92
CA PRO A 17 15.35 -22.29 4.29
C PRO A 17 14.24 -21.32 3.85
N THR A 18 14.46 -20.03 4.08
CA THR A 18 13.59 -18.95 3.59
C THR A 18 13.63 -18.86 2.07
N VAL A 19 14.82 -18.98 1.49
CA VAL A 19 15.03 -19.10 0.04
C VAL A 19 15.93 -20.31 -0.21
N ARG A 20 15.71 -21.02 -1.34
CA ARG A 20 16.37 -22.28 -1.62
C ARG A 20 16.81 -22.39 -3.07
N ASN A 21 18.08 -22.79 -3.29
CA ASN A 21 18.65 -23.06 -4.62
C ASN A 21 18.37 -21.96 -5.63
N ILE A 22 18.61 -20.70 -5.23
CA ILE A 22 18.38 -19.55 -6.09
C ILE A 22 19.51 -19.40 -7.09
N GLU A 23 19.14 -19.39 -8.37
CA GLU A 23 19.97 -19.04 -9.50
C GLU A 23 19.44 -17.72 -10.08
N LEU A 24 20.27 -16.67 -10.12
CA LEU A 24 19.90 -15.36 -10.67
C LEU A 24 21.13 -14.67 -11.21
N ASP A 25 21.04 -14.18 -12.44
CA ASP A 25 22.05 -13.30 -13.05
C ASP A 25 21.37 -11.98 -13.44
N VAL A 26 21.75 -10.88 -12.77
CA VAL A 26 21.29 -9.54 -13.08
C VAL A 26 22.33 -8.85 -13.95
N PRO A 27 22.01 -8.52 -15.20
CA PRO A 27 22.92 -7.83 -16.10
C PRO A 27 23.31 -6.43 -15.59
N GLU A 28 24.36 -5.87 -16.14
CA GLU A 28 24.77 -4.49 -15.86
C GLU A 28 23.85 -3.50 -16.56
N GLY A 29 23.43 -2.44 -15.86
CA GLY A 29 22.61 -1.37 -16.41
C GLY A 29 21.15 -1.74 -16.65
N GLU A 30 20.62 -2.77 -15.97
CA GLU A 30 19.21 -3.14 -16.05
C GLU A 30 18.49 -2.90 -14.73
N LEU A 31 17.18 -2.63 -14.82
CA LEU A 31 16.25 -2.65 -13.71
C LEU A 31 15.56 -4.01 -13.66
N VAL A 32 15.92 -4.82 -12.65
CA VAL A 32 15.26 -6.11 -12.38
C VAL A 32 14.29 -5.96 -11.22
N LEU A 33 13.01 -6.29 -11.50
CA LEU A 33 11.94 -6.24 -10.51
C LEU A 33 11.74 -7.62 -9.88
N LEU A 34 11.97 -7.73 -8.57
CA LEU A 34 11.75 -8.94 -7.79
C LEU A 34 10.28 -8.99 -7.32
N VAL A 35 9.54 -9.99 -7.78
CA VAL A 35 8.10 -10.15 -7.60
C VAL A 35 7.78 -11.44 -6.84
N GLY A 36 6.73 -11.44 -6.05
CA GLY A 36 6.22 -12.61 -5.34
C GLY A 36 5.37 -12.23 -4.14
N PRO A 37 4.63 -13.19 -3.55
CA PRO A 37 3.85 -12.98 -2.33
C PRO A 37 4.70 -12.47 -1.16
N SER A 38 4.07 -11.96 -0.10
CA SER A 38 4.76 -11.60 1.14
C SER A 38 5.36 -12.86 1.80
N GLY A 39 6.54 -12.68 2.41
CA GLY A 39 7.21 -13.76 3.15
C GLY A 39 7.96 -14.81 2.31
N VAL A 40 8.01 -14.67 0.97
CA VAL A 40 8.74 -15.65 0.12
C VAL A 40 10.26 -15.44 0.10
N GLY A 41 10.78 -14.39 0.77
CA GLY A 41 12.21 -14.15 0.85
C GLY A 41 12.77 -13.04 -0.06
N LYS A 42 11.93 -12.15 -0.60
CA LYS A 42 12.39 -11.01 -1.42
C LYS A 42 13.43 -10.15 -0.70
N SER A 43 13.10 -9.65 0.50
CA SER A 43 14.03 -8.84 1.31
C SER A 43 15.27 -9.62 1.74
N THR A 44 15.17 -10.96 1.88
CA THR A 44 16.33 -11.84 2.12
C THR A 44 17.30 -11.82 0.94
N LEU A 45 16.78 -11.91 -0.30
CA LEU A 45 17.61 -11.82 -1.51
C LEU A 45 18.24 -10.43 -1.67
N LEU A 46 17.46 -9.36 -1.43
CA LEU A 46 17.99 -7.99 -1.43
C LEU A 46 19.09 -7.81 -0.39
N GLY A 47 18.87 -8.33 0.84
CA GLY A 47 19.86 -8.31 1.91
C GLY A 47 21.11 -9.12 1.59
N ALA A 48 21.00 -10.20 0.83
CA ALA A 48 22.16 -10.99 0.41
C ALA A 48 23.05 -10.24 -0.60
N VAL A 49 22.48 -9.37 -1.44
CA VAL A 49 23.23 -8.50 -2.38
C VAL A 49 24.04 -7.45 -1.63
N SER A 50 23.46 -6.85 -0.59
CA SER A 50 24.13 -5.82 0.21
C SER A 50 25.06 -6.38 1.31
N GLY A 51 25.11 -7.70 1.46
CA GLY A 51 25.85 -8.38 2.54
C GLY A 51 25.21 -8.24 3.92
N LEU A 52 24.03 -7.62 4.05
CA LEU A 52 23.28 -7.58 5.30
C LEU A 52 22.90 -8.99 5.77
N VAL A 53 22.62 -9.89 4.83
CA VAL A 53 22.47 -11.33 5.05
C VAL A 53 23.78 -11.99 4.59
N PRO A 54 24.47 -12.74 5.45
CA PRO A 54 24.16 -13.10 6.83
C PRO A 54 24.79 -12.16 7.89
N HIS A 55 25.61 -11.18 7.49
CA HIS A 55 26.51 -10.46 8.42
C HIS A 55 25.80 -9.63 9.50
N PHE A 56 24.59 -9.12 9.21
CA PHE A 56 23.83 -8.28 10.13
C PHE A 56 22.58 -8.98 10.67
N THR A 57 21.84 -9.65 9.79
CA THR A 57 20.58 -10.32 10.17
C THR A 57 20.78 -11.71 10.78
N GLY A 58 22.02 -12.23 10.74
CA GLY A 58 22.32 -13.61 11.13
C GLY A 58 21.85 -14.63 10.10
N GLY A 59 21.85 -15.91 10.52
CA GLY A 59 21.50 -17.03 9.66
C GLY A 59 22.67 -17.60 8.87
N THR A 60 22.39 -18.62 8.08
CA THR A 60 23.38 -19.32 7.23
C THR A 60 23.04 -19.11 5.77
N LEU A 61 23.99 -18.53 5.01
CA LEU A 61 23.93 -18.44 3.56
C LEU A 61 24.83 -19.51 2.95
N SER A 62 24.26 -20.47 2.24
CA SER A 62 24.96 -21.43 1.39
C SER A 62 24.91 -21.00 -0.07
N GLY A 63 25.80 -21.53 -0.90
CA GLY A 63 25.98 -21.05 -2.27
C GLY A 63 26.86 -19.79 -2.32
N ARG A 64 26.73 -18.99 -3.36
CA ARG A 64 27.56 -17.80 -3.57
C ARG A 64 26.72 -16.64 -4.11
N VAL A 65 26.88 -15.45 -3.52
CA VAL A 65 26.38 -14.19 -4.08
C VAL A 65 27.58 -13.30 -4.42
N THR A 66 27.66 -12.86 -5.68
CA THR A 66 28.69 -11.92 -6.12
C THR A 66 28.09 -10.64 -6.67
N VAL A 67 28.67 -9.49 -6.29
CA VAL A 67 28.25 -8.18 -6.76
C VAL A 67 29.48 -7.43 -7.27
N ALA A 68 29.46 -7.06 -8.54
CA ALA A 68 30.63 -6.48 -9.23
C ALA A 68 31.92 -7.27 -9.00
N GLY A 69 31.84 -8.61 -8.94
CA GLY A 69 32.96 -9.52 -8.73
C GLY A 69 33.35 -9.75 -7.26
N ARG A 70 32.71 -9.09 -6.28
CA ARG A 70 32.96 -9.30 -4.84
C ARG A 70 31.98 -10.31 -4.27
N ASP A 71 32.47 -11.33 -3.55
CA ASP A 71 31.63 -12.31 -2.83
C ASP A 71 31.11 -11.68 -1.51
N THR A 72 29.79 -11.60 -1.36
CA THR A 72 29.16 -10.93 -0.21
C THR A 72 29.31 -11.66 1.11
N ARG A 73 29.70 -12.96 1.11
CA ARG A 73 30.01 -13.71 2.33
C ARG A 73 31.36 -13.32 2.93
N THR A 74 32.29 -12.88 2.07
CA THR A 74 33.67 -12.52 2.49
C THR A 74 33.86 -11.02 2.64
N HIS A 75 32.96 -10.21 2.05
CA HIS A 75 32.97 -8.77 2.15
C HIS A 75 31.79 -8.30 3.02
N LYS A 76 32.09 -7.60 4.09
CA LYS A 76 31.07 -7.02 4.98
C LYS A 76 30.34 -5.86 4.28
N PRO A 77 29.13 -5.48 4.70
CA PRO A 77 28.38 -4.39 4.08
C PRO A 77 29.18 -3.09 3.89
N ARG A 78 30.01 -2.70 4.88
CA ARG A 78 30.90 -1.52 4.77
C ARG A 78 31.95 -1.63 3.65
N GLU A 79 32.34 -2.85 3.28
CA GLU A 79 33.33 -3.13 2.23
C GLU A 79 32.67 -3.22 0.84
N LEU A 80 31.34 -3.21 0.80
CA LEU A 80 30.51 -3.18 -0.40
C LEU A 80 29.89 -1.79 -0.63
N ALA A 81 29.95 -0.87 0.34
CA ALA A 81 29.26 0.43 0.32
C ALA A 81 29.72 1.37 -0.82
N ASP A 82 30.91 1.14 -1.41
CA ASP A 82 31.38 1.84 -2.60
C ASP A 82 30.76 1.29 -3.91
N VAL A 83 30.14 0.12 -3.86
CA VAL A 83 29.57 -0.59 -5.02
C VAL A 83 28.06 -0.73 -4.92
N VAL A 84 27.53 -0.92 -3.72
CA VAL A 84 26.10 -1.20 -3.47
C VAL A 84 25.51 -0.12 -2.59
N GLY A 85 24.51 0.60 -3.11
CA GLY A 85 23.61 1.45 -2.33
C GLY A 85 22.32 0.69 -1.99
N THR A 86 21.89 0.75 -0.74
CA THR A 86 20.68 0.03 -0.28
C THR A 86 19.70 0.96 0.38
N VAL A 87 18.43 0.94 -0.07
CA VAL A 87 17.31 1.65 0.55
C VAL A 87 16.26 0.63 0.98
N GLY A 88 15.93 0.60 2.27
CA GLY A 88 14.90 -0.28 2.82
C GLY A 88 13.51 0.34 2.79
N GLN A 89 12.52 -0.40 3.33
CA GLN A 89 11.10 -0.02 3.34
C GLN A 89 10.81 1.28 4.12
N ASP A 90 11.52 1.50 5.23
CA ASP A 90 11.38 2.70 6.06
C ASP A 90 12.60 3.59 5.90
N PRO A 91 12.52 4.69 5.14
CA PRO A 91 13.64 5.60 4.95
C PRO A 91 14.12 6.25 6.26
N LEU A 92 13.21 6.51 7.21
CA LEU A 92 13.57 7.14 8.49
C LEU A 92 14.52 6.30 9.34
N SER A 93 14.43 4.98 9.23
CA SER A 93 15.31 4.07 9.98
C SER A 93 16.76 4.05 9.50
N HIS A 94 17.04 4.66 8.35
CA HIS A 94 18.36 4.66 7.70
C HIS A 94 19.09 5.99 7.82
N PHE A 95 18.41 7.07 8.17
CA PHE A 95 19.03 8.38 8.32
C PHE A 95 19.94 8.45 9.57
N VAL A 96 21.11 8.99 9.34
CA VAL A 96 22.15 9.16 10.40
C VAL A 96 22.24 10.60 10.84
N THR A 97 21.93 11.54 9.95
CA THR A 97 22.04 12.98 10.20
C THR A 97 20.67 13.65 10.25
N ASP A 98 20.62 14.91 10.68
CA ASP A 98 19.38 15.64 10.88
C ASP A 98 18.96 16.48 9.66
N THR A 99 19.88 16.85 8.76
CA THR A 99 19.60 17.71 7.60
C THR A 99 19.81 16.99 6.28
N VAL A 100 19.17 17.49 5.21
CA VAL A 100 19.27 16.89 3.88
C VAL A 100 20.70 16.89 3.36
N GLU A 101 21.40 18.04 3.45
CA GLU A 101 22.77 18.16 2.93
C GLU A 101 23.75 17.24 3.64
N ASP A 102 23.68 17.20 4.98
CA ASP A 102 24.54 16.34 5.79
C ASP A 102 24.30 14.86 5.48
N GLU A 103 23.03 14.45 5.30
CA GLU A 103 22.69 13.08 4.95
C GLU A 103 23.21 12.67 3.57
N LEU A 104 23.12 13.57 2.58
CA LEU A 104 23.69 13.33 1.26
C LEU A 104 25.22 13.22 1.28
N ALA A 105 25.89 13.94 2.18
CA ALA A 105 27.35 13.91 2.31
C ALA A 105 27.86 12.71 3.12
N TYR A 106 27.09 12.22 4.08
CA TYR A 106 27.51 11.23 5.09
C TYR A 106 28.16 9.96 4.51
N GLY A 107 27.53 9.36 3.47
CA GLY A 107 28.05 8.16 2.83
C GLY A 107 29.44 8.37 2.21
N MET A 108 29.67 9.52 1.61
CA MET A 108 30.95 9.90 1.00
C MET A 108 32.02 10.23 2.05
N GLU A 109 31.63 10.86 3.15
CA GLU A 109 32.54 11.09 4.29
C GLU A 109 33.03 9.77 4.88
N SER A 110 32.12 8.82 5.07
CA SER A 110 32.43 7.48 5.57
C SER A 110 33.37 6.71 4.65
N LEU A 111 33.35 6.98 3.34
CA LEU A 111 34.25 6.41 2.34
C LEU A 111 35.54 7.21 2.18
N GLY A 112 35.70 8.36 2.85
CA GLY A 112 36.90 9.19 2.81
C GLY A 112 37.10 9.94 1.49
N LEU A 113 36.02 10.34 0.79
CA LEU A 113 36.13 11.12 -0.45
C LEU A 113 36.63 12.54 -0.17
N ALA A 114 37.30 13.14 -1.16
CA ALA A 114 37.79 14.51 -1.06
C ALA A 114 36.64 15.53 -1.00
N PRO A 115 36.75 16.62 -0.20
CA PRO A 115 35.67 17.58 0.01
C PRO A 115 35.13 18.25 -1.26
N ASP A 116 35.98 18.51 -2.25
CA ASP A 116 35.60 19.07 -3.56
C ASP A 116 34.75 18.09 -4.38
N VAL A 117 35.05 16.81 -4.31
CA VAL A 117 34.26 15.74 -4.92
C VAL A 117 32.92 15.61 -4.24
N MET A 118 32.89 15.60 -2.89
CA MET A 118 31.66 15.51 -2.11
C MET A 118 30.73 16.67 -2.45
N ARG A 119 31.23 17.92 -2.39
CA ARG A 119 30.44 19.12 -2.70
C ARG A 119 29.79 19.02 -4.08
N ARG A 120 30.56 18.66 -5.11
CA ARG A 120 30.03 18.52 -6.49
C ARG A 120 28.92 17.45 -6.57
N ARG A 121 29.13 16.26 -5.98
CA ARG A 121 28.17 15.17 -6.02
C ARG A 121 26.90 15.47 -5.21
N VAL A 122 27.01 16.20 -4.11
CA VAL A 122 25.83 16.68 -3.36
C VAL A 122 25.00 17.62 -4.24
N GLU A 123 25.64 18.61 -4.92
CA GLU A 123 24.92 19.52 -5.83
C GLU A 123 24.23 18.75 -6.95
N GLU A 124 24.95 17.84 -7.64
CA GLU A 124 24.42 17.00 -8.73
C GLU A 124 23.21 16.17 -8.24
N THR A 125 23.28 15.63 -7.02
CA THR A 125 22.19 14.81 -6.43
C THR A 125 21.00 15.66 -6.02
N LEU A 126 21.23 16.83 -5.43
CA LEU A 126 20.16 17.78 -5.09
C LEU A 126 19.36 18.20 -6.33
N ASP A 127 20.05 18.47 -7.44
CA ASP A 127 19.41 18.83 -8.70
C ASP A 127 18.67 17.64 -9.33
N LEU A 128 19.34 16.46 -9.37
CA LEU A 128 18.76 15.24 -9.95
C LEU A 128 17.46 14.83 -9.28
N LEU A 129 17.39 14.96 -7.95
CA LEU A 129 16.26 14.53 -7.12
C LEU A 129 15.27 15.66 -6.80
N GLY A 130 15.53 16.90 -7.26
CA GLY A 130 14.69 18.06 -6.96
C GLY A 130 14.65 18.39 -5.46
N LEU A 131 15.80 18.32 -4.79
CA LEU A 131 15.97 18.54 -3.36
C LEU A 131 16.67 19.89 -3.03
N ALA A 132 17.07 20.67 -4.03
CA ALA A 132 17.89 21.88 -3.85
C ALA A 132 17.30 22.88 -2.83
N GLU A 133 15.99 23.13 -2.87
CA GLU A 133 15.31 24.03 -1.94
C GLU A 133 15.11 23.43 -0.52
N LEU A 134 15.40 22.15 -0.36
CA LEU A 134 15.24 21.42 0.90
C LEU A 134 16.58 21.20 1.61
N ARG A 135 17.70 21.65 1.03
CA ARG A 135 19.07 21.43 1.44
C ARG A 135 19.30 21.53 2.97
N GLU A 136 18.89 22.63 3.56
CA GLU A 136 19.10 22.95 4.98
C GLU A 136 17.94 22.48 5.87
N ARG A 137 16.93 21.84 5.30
CA ARG A 137 15.75 21.45 6.07
C ARG A 137 16.03 20.22 6.93
N PRO A 138 15.51 20.21 8.17
CA PRO A 138 15.51 19.01 8.99
C PRO A 138 14.68 17.90 8.32
N ILE A 139 15.26 16.70 8.21
CA ILE A 139 14.64 15.53 7.54
C ILE A 139 13.29 15.17 8.16
N ALA A 140 13.15 15.29 9.48
CA ALA A 140 11.90 15.04 10.20
C ALA A 140 10.74 15.97 9.78
N THR A 141 11.03 17.10 9.11
CA THR A 141 10.01 18.06 8.62
C THR A 141 9.57 17.80 7.18
N LEU A 142 10.18 16.85 6.51
CA LEU A 142 9.92 16.51 5.12
C LEU A 142 8.69 15.61 4.97
N SER A 143 8.04 15.69 3.82
CA SER A 143 7.01 14.69 3.45
C SER A 143 7.64 13.33 3.18
N GLY A 144 6.86 12.24 3.28
CA GLY A 144 7.36 10.89 3.01
C GLY A 144 8.03 10.75 1.63
N GLY A 145 7.48 11.38 0.58
CA GLY A 145 8.10 11.40 -0.75
C GLY A 145 9.43 12.17 -0.79
N GLN A 146 9.55 13.26 -0.04
CA GLN A 146 10.81 13.98 0.08
C GLN A 146 11.84 13.17 0.86
N GLN A 147 11.44 12.53 1.96
CA GLN A 147 12.30 11.62 2.74
C GLN A 147 12.81 10.46 1.88
N GLN A 148 11.93 9.85 1.09
CA GLN A 148 12.33 8.76 0.18
C GLN A 148 13.36 9.22 -0.87
N ARG A 149 13.19 10.42 -1.44
CA ARG A 149 14.17 11.00 -2.36
C ARG A 149 15.50 11.30 -1.67
N VAL A 150 15.48 11.76 -0.43
CA VAL A 150 16.72 11.94 0.39
C VAL A 150 17.39 10.59 0.63
N ALA A 151 16.64 9.54 1.01
CA ALA A 151 17.20 8.20 1.22
C ALA A 151 17.82 7.61 -0.06
N ILE A 152 17.18 7.80 -1.22
CA ILE A 152 17.78 7.41 -2.51
C ILE A 152 19.03 8.26 -2.78
N GLY A 153 18.97 9.55 -2.52
CA GLY A 153 20.09 10.47 -2.71
C GLY A 153 21.31 10.11 -1.86
N SER A 154 21.12 9.80 -0.59
CA SER A 154 22.21 9.48 0.35
C SER A 154 23.01 8.25 -0.08
N VAL A 155 22.34 7.25 -0.66
CA VAL A 155 23.02 6.05 -1.20
C VAL A 155 23.52 6.24 -2.62
N LEU A 156 23.05 7.27 -3.35
CA LEU A 156 23.46 7.56 -4.72
C LEU A 156 24.73 8.43 -4.80
N THR A 157 24.94 9.34 -3.85
CA THR A 157 26.09 10.26 -3.85
C THR A 157 27.45 9.58 -3.89
N PRO A 158 27.69 8.37 -3.30
CA PRO A 158 28.92 7.63 -3.51
C PRO A 158 29.14 7.12 -4.95
N HIS A 159 28.13 7.19 -5.83
CA HIS A 159 28.08 6.64 -7.17
C HIS A 159 28.22 5.11 -7.17
N PRO A 160 27.34 4.37 -6.49
CA PRO A 160 27.37 2.93 -6.50
C PRO A 160 27.03 2.40 -7.89
N ARG A 161 27.56 1.22 -8.23
CA ARG A 161 27.22 0.52 -9.49
C ARG A 161 25.90 -0.23 -9.42
N VAL A 162 25.45 -0.55 -8.20
CA VAL A 162 24.24 -1.32 -7.92
C VAL A 162 23.40 -0.59 -6.89
N LEU A 163 22.11 -0.44 -7.16
CA LEU A 163 21.10 0.00 -6.19
C LEU A 163 20.17 -1.17 -5.84
N VAL A 164 20.01 -1.40 -4.55
CA VAL A 164 19.09 -2.38 -3.98
C VAL A 164 17.98 -1.64 -3.26
N LEU A 165 16.74 -1.80 -3.73
CA LEU A 165 15.59 -1.03 -3.26
C LEU A 165 14.48 -1.98 -2.78
N ASP A 166 14.11 -1.87 -1.51
CA ASP A 166 13.01 -2.65 -0.94
C ASP A 166 11.79 -1.75 -0.74
N GLU A 167 10.80 -1.89 -1.61
CA GLU A 167 9.55 -1.14 -1.66
C GLU A 167 9.71 0.40 -1.67
N PRO A 168 10.52 0.97 -2.57
CA PRO A 168 10.82 2.40 -2.55
C PRO A 168 9.61 3.30 -2.82
N THR A 169 8.48 2.76 -3.29
CA THR A 169 7.26 3.55 -3.58
C THR A 169 6.09 3.27 -2.64
N SER A 170 6.25 2.38 -1.66
CA SER A 170 5.14 1.89 -0.82
C SER A 170 4.45 2.98 0.01
N ALA A 171 5.22 3.95 0.54
CA ALA A 171 4.73 5.04 1.38
C ALA A 171 4.36 6.31 0.59
N LEU A 172 4.48 6.28 -0.75
CA LEU A 172 4.33 7.45 -1.61
C LEU A 172 2.92 7.55 -2.20
N ASP A 173 2.42 8.77 -2.34
CA ASP A 173 1.28 9.01 -3.20
C ASP A 173 1.64 8.78 -4.69
N PRO A 174 0.65 8.64 -5.59
CA PRO A 174 0.94 8.31 -6.98
C PRO A 174 1.92 9.27 -7.68
N ALA A 175 1.82 10.57 -7.42
CA ALA A 175 2.69 11.56 -8.07
C ALA A 175 4.14 11.46 -7.56
N ALA A 176 4.34 11.33 -6.26
CA ALA A 176 5.67 11.16 -5.67
C ALA A 176 6.31 9.82 -6.10
N ALA A 177 5.52 8.76 -6.25
CA ALA A 177 6.03 7.48 -6.76
C ALA A 177 6.50 7.59 -8.21
N GLU A 178 5.75 8.27 -9.09
CA GLU A 178 6.14 8.51 -10.48
C GLU A 178 7.44 9.33 -10.58
N GLU A 179 7.62 10.35 -9.71
CA GLU A 179 8.88 11.11 -9.64
C GLU A 179 10.08 10.23 -9.28
N VAL A 180 9.94 9.35 -8.28
CA VAL A 180 11.00 8.40 -7.88
C VAL A 180 11.32 7.43 -9.01
N LEU A 181 10.30 6.85 -9.65
CA LEU A 181 10.50 5.91 -10.75
C LEU A 181 11.15 6.57 -11.97
N ALA A 182 10.78 7.80 -12.28
CA ALA A 182 11.45 8.56 -13.36
C ALA A 182 12.93 8.82 -13.07
N VAL A 183 13.30 9.05 -11.81
CA VAL A 183 14.69 9.13 -11.38
C VAL A 183 15.40 7.79 -11.58
N LEU A 184 14.81 6.70 -11.10
CA LEU A 184 15.42 5.36 -11.26
C LEU A 184 15.65 5.00 -12.74
N GLN A 185 14.70 5.33 -13.62
CA GLN A 185 14.88 5.14 -15.06
C GLN A 185 16.07 5.92 -15.61
N ARG A 186 16.25 7.19 -15.22
CA ARG A 186 17.42 7.98 -15.63
C ARG A 186 18.72 7.37 -15.11
N LEU A 187 18.76 6.85 -13.88
CA LEU A 187 19.93 6.17 -13.34
C LEU A 187 20.30 4.93 -14.14
N VAL A 188 19.31 4.15 -14.55
CA VAL A 188 19.53 2.95 -15.37
C VAL A 188 19.95 3.33 -16.79
N HIS A 189 19.17 4.15 -17.50
CA HIS A 189 19.38 4.40 -18.92
C HIS A 189 20.51 5.38 -19.22
N ASP A 190 20.70 6.41 -18.38
CA ASP A 190 21.69 7.46 -18.65
C ASP A 190 23.03 7.19 -17.95
N LEU A 191 23.00 6.57 -16.75
CA LEU A 191 24.20 6.33 -15.94
C LEU A 191 24.63 4.86 -15.91
N GLY A 192 23.85 3.94 -16.48
CA GLY A 192 24.15 2.50 -16.49
C GLY A 192 24.14 1.86 -15.11
N THR A 193 23.46 2.46 -14.13
CA THR A 193 23.32 1.90 -12.79
C THR A 193 22.45 0.65 -12.83
N THR A 194 22.89 -0.44 -12.24
CA THR A 194 22.08 -1.66 -12.10
C THR A 194 21.14 -1.53 -10.92
N VAL A 195 19.85 -1.82 -11.11
CA VAL A 195 18.84 -1.73 -10.05
C VAL A 195 18.19 -3.09 -9.82
N LEU A 196 18.23 -3.57 -8.58
CA LEU A 196 17.41 -4.70 -8.12
C LEU A 196 16.38 -4.19 -7.12
N MET A 197 15.10 -4.26 -7.47
CA MET A 197 14.02 -3.65 -6.71
C MET A 197 12.92 -4.66 -6.40
N ALA A 198 12.43 -4.69 -5.15
CA ALA A 198 11.18 -5.37 -4.80
C ALA A 198 10.06 -4.34 -4.64
N GLU A 199 8.86 -4.68 -5.12
CA GLU A 199 7.65 -3.86 -4.96
C GLU A 199 6.40 -4.72 -4.82
N HIS A 200 5.44 -4.20 -4.06
CA HIS A 200 4.11 -4.81 -3.93
C HIS A 200 3.08 -4.20 -4.88
N ARG A 201 3.19 -2.92 -5.19
CA ARG A 201 2.27 -2.21 -6.11
C ARG A 201 2.75 -2.31 -7.55
N LEU A 202 2.56 -3.48 -8.16
CA LEU A 202 3.06 -3.78 -9.51
C LEU A 202 2.43 -2.87 -10.58
N GLU A 203 1.23 -2.35 -10.36
CA GLU A 203 0.56 -1.42 -11.25
C GLU A 203 1.35 -0.14 -11.53
N ARG A 204 2.31 0.19 -10.68
CA ARG A 204 3.17 1.37 -10.82
C ARG A 204 4.47 1.07 -11.53
N VAL A 205 5.05 -0.12 -11.30
CA VAL A 205 6.47 -0.38 -11.56
C VAL A 205 6.74 -1.38 -12.68
N VAL A 206 5.83 -2.33 -12.94
CA VAL A 206 6.08 -3.44 -13.86
C VAL A 206 6.44 -2.97 -15.28
N GLN A 207 5.90 -1.84 -15.70
CA GLN A 207 6.17 -1.25 -17.01
C GLN A 207 7.57 -0.65 -17.17
N TYR A 208 8.28 -0.45 -16.07
CA TYR A 208 9.63 0.15 -16.04
C TYR A 208 10.73 -0.88 -15.90
N ALA A 209 10.38 -2.14 -15.60
CA ALA A 209 11.36 -3.21 -15.46
C ALA A 209 11.84 -3.73 -16.81
N ASP A 210 13.16 -3.93 -16.95
CA ASP A 210 13.75 -4.63 -18.08
C ASP A 210 13.51 -6.12 -17.98
N GLN A 211 13.62 -6.67 -16.76
CA GLN A 211 13.30 -8.05 -16.44
C GLN A 211 12.54 -8.17 -15.12
N VAL A 212 11.81 -9.26 -14.97
CA VAL A 212 11.11 -9.64 -13.74
C VAL A 212 11.68 -10.95 -13.23
N ALA A 213 12.09 -10.95 -11.95
CA ALA A 213 12.51 -12.13 -11.20
C ALA A 213 11.36 -12.55 -10.27
N LEU A 214 10.75 -13.68 -10.53
CA LEU A 214 9.57 -14.17 -9.80
C LEU A 214 9.95 -15.26 -8.79
N LEU A 215 9.60 -15.02 -7.52
CA LEU A 215 9.49 -16.04 -6.47
C LEU A 215 8.01 -16.39 -6.29
N ALA A 216 7.54 -17.46 -6.92
CA ALA A 216 6.12 -17.80 -6.92
C ALA A 216 5.59 -18.26 -5.55
N GLY A 217 6.45 -18.77 -4.67
CA GLY A 217 6.09 -19.24 -3.32
C GLY A 217 7.31 -19.72 -2.53
N PRO A 218 7.14 -20.08 -1.25
CA PRO A 218 8.22 -20.59 -0.41
C PRO A 218 8.89 -21.83 -1.03
N GLY A 219 10.21 -21.78 -1.23
CA GLY A 219 11.00 -22.88 -1.81
C GLY A 219 10.77 -23.12 -3.32
N ALA A 220 9.97 -22.31 -3.99
CA ALA A 220 9.83 -22.36 -5.44
C ALA A 220 11.11 -21.89 -6.14
N PRO A 221 11.45 -22.43 -7.32
CA PRO A 221 12.56 -21.91 -8.11
C PRO A 221 12.28 -20.47 -8.53
N LEU A 222 13.33 -19.65 -8.63
CA LEU A 222 13.24 -18.30 -9.17
C LEU A 222 13.11 -18.40 -10.70
N LEU A 223 12.16 -17.66 -11.25
CA LEU A 223 11.98 -17.50 -12.70
C LEU A 223 12.39 -16.08 -13.10
N LEU A 224 13.28 -15.96 -14.08
CA LEU A 224 13.71 -14.66 -14.64
C LEU A 224 13.29 -14.59 -16.10
N GLY A 225 12.75 -13.45 -16.52
CA GLY A 225 12.36 -13.27 -17.92
C GLY A 225 11.74 -11.91 -18.22
N ALA A 226 11.26 -11.74 -19.45
CA ALA A 226 10.58 -10.53 -19.86
C ALA A 226 9.31 -10.28 -19.03
N PRO A 227 9.00 -9.01 -18.68
CA PRO A 227 7.89 -8.70 -17.79
C PRO A 227 6.54 -9.31 -18.22
N ALA A 228 6.19 -9.26 -19.51
CA ALA A 228 4.92 -9.81 -20.01
C ALA A 228 4.84 -11.34 -19.88
N GLU A 229 5.96 -12.04 -20.08
CA GLU A 229 6.06 -13.50 -19.98
C GLU A 229 5.93 -13.95 -18.52
N ILE A 230 6.65 -13.29 -17.63
CA ILE A 230 6.59 -13.59 -16.19
C ILE A 230 5.23 -13.24 -15.62
N MET A 231 4.63 -12.12 -16.02
CA MET A 231 3.27 -11.75 -15.61
C MET A 231 2.22 -12.74 -16.11
N ALA A 232 2.49 -13.56 -17.12
CA ALA A 232 1.57 -14.62 -17.54
C ALA A 232 1.45 -15.76 -16.52
N VAL A 233 2.51 -16.05 -15.78
CA VAL A 233 2.58 -17.16 -14.79
C VAL A 233 2.63 -16.69 -13.34
N SER A 234 2.81 -15.40 -13.09
CA SER A 234 2.91 -14.84 -11.73
C SER A 234 1.61 -15.02 -10.95
N PRO A 235 1.65 -15.45 -9.67
CA PRO A 235 0.49 -15.46 -8.79
C PRO A 235 0.07 -14.06 -8.33
N VAL A 236 0.94 -13.06 -8.50
CA VAL A 236 0.69 -11.66 -8.15
C VAL A 236 0.85 -10.79 -9.40
N PHE A 237 -0.15 -9.99 -9.70
CA PHE A 237 -0.21 -9.19 -10.93
C PHE A 237 -1.11 -7.97 -10.78
N PRO A 238 -0.85 -6.88 -11.53
CA PRO A 238 -1.69 -5.68 -11.48
C PRO A 238 -3.02 -5.87 -12.24
N PRO A 239 -4.04 -5.01 -11.97
CA PRO A 239 -5.36 -5.12 -12.61
C PRO A 239 -5.33 -5.10 -14.14
N VAL A 240 -4.41 -4.36 -14.76
CA VAL A 240 -4.27 -4.34 -16.23
C VAL A 240 -3.87 -5.69 -16.81
N VAL A 241 -3.01 -6.43 -16.10
CA VAL A 241 -2.60 -7.79 -16.47
C VAL A 241 -3.75 -8.78 -16.24
N ASP A 242 -4.47 -8.67 -15.11
CA ASP A 242 -5.65 -9.51 -14.83
C ASP A 242 -6.72 -9.33 -15.92
N LEU A 243 -6.98 -8.08 -16.31
CA LEU A 243 -7.89 -7.80 -17.43
C LEU A 243 -7.40 -8.41 -18.73
N GLY A 244 -6.08 -8.35 -19.01
CA GLY A 244 -5.48 -8.95 -20.20
C GLY A 244 -5.61 -10.48 -20.21
N ARG A 245 -5.42 -11.14 -19.06
CA ARG A 245 -5.64 -12.59 -18.90
C ARG A 245 -7.11 -12.95 -19.12
N LEU A 246 -8.04 -12.22 -18.50
CA LEU A 246 -9.47 -12.41 -18.65
C LEU A 246 -9.93 -12.24 -20.10
N ALA A 247 -9.32 -11.32 -20.84
CA ALA A 247 -9.65 -11.05 -22.24
C ALA A 247 -8.86 -11.92 -23.25
N GLY A 248 -7.94 -12.77 -22.77
CA GLY A 248 -7.12 -13.65 -23.61
C GLY A 248 -6.10 -12.90 -24.49
N TRP A 249 -5.65 -11.71 -24.06
CA TRP A 249 -4.71 -10.91 -24.86
C TRP A 249 -3.28 -11.48 -24.84
N SER A 250 -2.65 -11.49 -26.02
CA SER A 250 -1.26 -11.89 -26.21
C SER A 250 -0.57 -10.92 -27.18
N PRO A 251 0.56 -10.27 -26.80
CA PRO A 251 1.18 -10.30 -25.49
C PRO A 251 0.31 -9.63 -24.40
N LEU A 252 0.55 -9.98 -23.13
CA LEU A 252 -0.15 -9.34 -22.02
C LEU A 252 0.24 -7.86 -21.91
N PRO A 253 -0.73 -6.95 -21.73
CA PRO A 253 -0.44 -5.53 -21.56
C PRO A 253 0.18 -5.27 -20.18
N LEU A 254 1.23 -4.48 -20.13
CA LEU A 254 1.84 -4.01 -18.88
C LEU A 254 1.42 -2.58 -18.55
N THR A 255 0.85 -1.86 -19.53
CA THR A 255 0.41 -0.47 -19.39
C THR A 255 -1.07 -0.32 -19.70
N VAL A 256 -1.70 0.70 -19.09
CA VAL A 256 -3.07 1.12 -19.44
C VAL A 256 -3.17 1.48 -20.93
N ARG A 257 -2.12 2.08 -21.50
CA ARG A 257 -2.06 2.47 -22.91
C ARG A 257 -2.18 1.26 -23.83
N ASP A 258 -1.41 0.20 -23.57
CA ASP A 258 -1.40 -0.99 -24.42
C ASP A 258 -2.70 -1.78 -24.26
N ALA A 259 -3.19 -1.95 -23.03
CA ALA A 259 -4.50 -2.54 -22.77
C ALA A 259 -5.64 -1.79 -23.48
N ARG A 260 -5.60 -0.45 -23.46
CA ARG A 260 -6.60 0.38 -24.13
C ARG A 260 -6.61 0.19 -25.65
N ARG A 261 -5.44 -0.01 -26.27
CA ARG A 261 -5.32 -0.31 -27.71
C ARG A 261 -5.94 -1.67 -28.08
N GLY A 262 -5.76 -2.67 -27.21
CA GLY A 262 -6.31 -4.01 -27.42
C GLY A 262 -7.78 -4.18 -26.99
N SER A 263 -8.40 -3.19 -26.33
CA SER A 263 -9.70 -3.35 -25.66
C SER A 263 -10.93 -3.26 -26.57
N GLY A 264 -10.78 -3.10 -27.90
CA GLY A 264 -11.91 -2.90 -28.82
C GLY A 264 -12.94 -4.03 -28.75
N GLU A 265 -12.51 -5.27 -28.95
CA GLU A 265 -13.37 -6.46 -28.88
C GLU A 265 -14.02 -6.65 -27.49
N LEU A 266 -13.24 -6.45 -26.42
CA LEU A 266 -13.78 -6.53 -25.06
C LEU A 266 -14.88 -5.50 -24.81
N ARG A 267 -14.73 -4.26 -25.32
CA ARG A 267 -15.76 -3.22 -25.22
C ARG A 267 -17.03 -3.60 -26.01
N GLU A 268 -16.88 -4.23 -27.18
CA GLU A 268 -18.01 -4.72 -27.96
C GLU A 268 -18.74 -5.85 -27.21
N ARG A 269 -18.02 -6.77 -26.59
CA ARG A 269 -18.59 -7.85 -25.76
C ARG A 269 -19.31 -7.30 -24.52
N LEU A 270 -18.86 -6.18 -23.97
CA LEU A 270 -19.49 -5.51 -22.83
C LEU A 270 -20.59 -4.52 -23.24
N ALA A 271 -20.80 -4.30 -24.53
CA ALA A 271 -21.82 -3.35 -25.01
C ALA A 271 -23.23 -3.81 -24.59
N GLY A 272 -24.00 -2.90 -24.00
CA GLY A 272 -25.34 -3.20 -23.47
C GLY A 272 -25.35 -3.80 -22.06
N HIS A 273 -24.20 -4.04 -21.43
CA HIS A 273 -24.08 -4.44 -20.04
C HIS A 273 -23.71 -3.25 -19.19
N GLU A 274 -24.33 -3.13 -18.02
CA GLU A 274 -23.95 -2.14 -17.01
C GLU A 274 -23.18 -2.84 -15.88
N PRO A 275 -22.10 -2.22 -15.37
CA PRO A 275 -21.37 -2.80 -14.26
C PRO A 275 -22.25 -2.84 -13.02
N ARG A 276 -22.38 -4.01 -12.39
CA ARG A 276 -23.02 -4.13 -11.08
C ARG A 276 -22.20 -3.40 -10.05
N GLN A 277 -22.87 -2.60 -9.25
CA GLN A 277 -22.18 -1.97 -8.11
C GLN A 277 -21.86 -3.05 -7.06
N PRO A 278 -20.68 -3.03 -6.40
CA PRO A 278 -20.25 -4.07 -5.45
C PRO A 278 -21.23 -4.32 -4.29
N HIS A 279 -22.25 -3.50 -4.14
CA HIS A 279 -23.18 -3.46 -3.02
C HIS A 279 -24.65 -3.57 -3.40
N GLU A 280 -24.99 -3.78 -4.67
CA GLU A 280 -26.34 -4.18 -5.03
C GLU A 280 -26.53 -5.64 -4.65
N GLN A 281 -27.27 -5.87 -3.55
CA GLN A 281 -27.78 -7.21 -3.25
C GLN A 281 -28.52 -7.77 -4.47
N PRO A 282 -28.38 -9.07 -4.81
CA PRO A 282 -29.13 -9.66 -5.89
C PRO A 282 -30.62 -9.37 -5.64
N GLN A 283 -31.23 -8.55 -6.46
CA GLN A 283 -32.66 -8.33 -6.42
C GLN A 283 -33.29 -9.68 -6.73
N THR A 284 -33.67 -10.42 -5.68
CA THR A 284 -34.62 -11.53 -5.81
C THR A 284 -35.79 -10.95 -6.59
N ALA A 285 -36.06 -11.56 -7.77
CA ALA A 285 -37.05 -11.12 -8.72
C ALA A 285 -38.34 -10.69 -8.01
N ALA A 286 -38.54 -9.38 -7.86
CA ALA A 286 -39.76 -8.83 -7.29
C ALA A 286 -40.88 -9.06 -8.28
N SER A 287 -41.86 -9.83 -7.88
CA SER A 287 -43.13 -10.02 -8.59
C SER A 287 -43.69 -8.70 -9.12
N PRO A 288 -44.29 -8.69 -10.32
CA PRO A 288 -44.72 -7.44 -10.99
C PRO A 288 -45.90 -6.69 -10.33
N ALA A 289 -46.27 -7.06 -9.10
CA ALA A 289 -47.44 -6.48 -8.40
C ALA A 289 -47.18 -5.16 -7.66
N SER A 290 -45.93 -4.66 -7.55
CA SER A 290 -45.62 -3.48 -6.69
C SER A 290 -45.39 -2.15 -7.44
N ARG A 291 -45.64 -2.07 -8.76
CA ARG A 291 -45.43 -0.84 -9.55
C ARG A 291 -46.50 0.26 -9.40
N ARG A 292 -47.56 0.06 -8.64
CA ARG A 292 -48.68 1.04 -8.53
C ARG A 292 -48.73 1.86 -7.22
N SER A 293 -47.70 1.82 -6.34
CA SER A 293 -47.72 2.53 -5.06
C SER A 293 -46.66 3.63 -4.88
N ARG A 294 -46.04 4.14 -5.95
CA ARG A 294 -44.98 5.18 -5.85
C ARG A 294 -45.48 6.63 -6.02
N LEU A 295 -46.69 6.92 -5.66
CA LEU A 295 -47.24 8.28 -5.63
C LEU A 295 -47.82 8.60 -4.27
N ARG A 296 -47.02 8.58 -3.23
CA ARG A 296 -47.20 9.34 -1.99
C ARG A 296 -45.81 9.70 -1.47
N SER A 297 -45.42 10.95 -1.58
CA SER A 297 -44.29 11.59 -0.94
C SER A 297 -44.43 11.49 0.58
N GLY A 298 -43.90 10.37 1.13
CA GLY A 298 -43.65 10.23 2.54
C GLY A 298 -42.13 10.27 2.70
N ARG A 299 -41.59 11.24 3.42
CA ARG A 299 -40.22 11.27 3.93
C ARG A 299 -39.92 9.88 4.50
N GLN A 300 -39.06 9.10 3.84
CA GLN A 300 -38.50 7.91 4.48
C GLN A 300 -37.83 8.39 5.76
N PRO A 301 -37.95 7.68 6.89
CA PRO A 301 -37.23 8.05 8.10
C PRO A 301 -35.74 8.04 7.73
N GLU A 302 -35.08 9.20 7.80
CA GLU A 302 -33.64 9.32 7.66
C GLU A 302 -33.02 8.47 8.77
N VAL A 303 -32.35 7.39 8.39
CA VAL A 303 -31.56 6.61 9.35
C VAL A 303 -30.48 7.54 9.86
N PRO A 304 -30.37 7.78 11.18
CA PRO A 304 -29.42 8.74 11.72
C PRO A 304 -27.99 8.35 11.33
N ALA A 305 -27.21 9.33 10.88
CA ALA A 305 -25.82 9.13 10.51
C ALA A 305 -25.00 8.64 11.72
N VAL A 306 -24.10 7.69 11.49
CA VAL A 306 -23.16 7.19 12.50
C VAL A 306 -22.09 8.23 12.80
N ALA A 307 -21.66 8.97 11.79
CA ALA A 307 -20.78 10.14 11.93
C ALA A 307 -21.33 11.33 11.14
N GLU A 308 -21.24 12.52 11.72
CA GLU A 308 -21.67 13.76 11.11
C GLU A 308 -20.63 14.86 11.37
N VAL A 309 -20.18 15.49 10.32
CA VAL A 309 -19.20 16.59 10.34
C VAL A 309 -19.83 17.75 9.60
N ALA A 310 -19.95 18.92 10.24
CA ALA A 310 -20.54 20.12 9.66
C ALA A 310 -19.68 21.35 9.88
N GLY A 311 -19.27 21.97 8.77
CA GLY A 311 -18.45 23.17 8.72
C GLY A 311 -17.14 23.04 9.49
N LEU A 312 -16.55 21.85 9.52
CA LEU A 312 -15.41 21.53 10.37
C LEU A 312 -14.14 22.23 9.88
N ALA A 313 -13.51 23.00 10.76
CA ALA A 313 -12.17 23.54 10.55
C ALA A 313 -11.24 23.11 11.68
N VAL A 314 -9.99 22.78 11.30
CA VAL A 314 -8.95 22.37 12.25
C VAL A 314 -7.65 23.08 11.93
N ARG A 315 -7.03 23.68 12.97
CA ARG A 315 -5.75 24.35 12.90
C ARG A 315 -4.69 23.57 13.67
N ARG A 316 -3.55 23.31 13.02
CA ARG A 316 -2.36 22.73 13.65
C ARG A 316 -1.21 23.75 13.60
N GLY A 317 -0.95 24.42 14.70
CA GLY A 317 0.00 25.52 14.75
C GLY A 317 -0.41 26.66 13.80
N ARG A 318 0.41 26.93 12.78
CA ARG A 318 0.15 27.97 11.77
C ARG A 318 -0.62 27.43 10.53
N VAL A 319 -0.76 26.11 10.40
CA VAL A 319 -1.38 25.48 9.24
C VAL A 319 -2.86 25.23 9.54
N GLU A 320 -3.74 25.63 8.64
CA GLU A 320 -5.14 25.27 8.63
C GLU A 320 -5.28 23.95 7.88
N ALA A 321 -5.34 22.85 8.64
CA ALA A 321 -5.30 21.49 8.11
C ALA A 321 -6.65 21.04 7.55
N LEU A 322 -7.77 21.58 8.07
CA LEU A 322 -9.12 21.38 7.53
C LEU A 322 -9.85 22.71 7.48
N ARG A 323 -10.63 22.90 6.39
CA ARG A 323 -11.37 24.14 6.09
C ARG A 323 -12.79 23.77 5.70
N HIS A 324 -13.76 24.11 6.53
CA HIS A 324 -15.18 23.98 6.26
C HIS A 324 -15.59 22.61 5.66
N VAL A 325 -15.15 21.52 6.31
CA VAL A 325 -15.43 20.14 5.87
C VAL A 325 -16.82 19.73 6.32
N ASP A 326 -17.62 19.23 5.36
CA ASP A 326 -18.92 18.61 5.57
C ASP A 326 -18.87 17.15 5.13
N LEU A 327 -19.21 16.22 6.03
CA LEU A 327 -19.24 14.78 5.76
C LEU A 327 -20.25 14.09 6.68
N SER A 328 -21.08 13.24 6.11
CA SER A 328 -21.95 12.33 6.87
C SER A 328 -21.67 10.89 6.47
N VAL A 329 -21.77 9.95 7.40
CA VAL A 329 -21.56 8.51 7.14
C VAL A 329 -22.71 7.73 7.76
N GLY A 330 -23.41 6.96 6.93
CA GLY A 330 -24.54 6.11 7.34
C GLY A 330 -24.06 4.74 7.88
N PRO A 331 -24.94 4.00 8.60
CA PRO A 331 -24.66 2.63 9.03
C PRO A 331 -24.49 1.72 7.80
N GLY A 332 -23.51 0.81 7.86
CA GLY A 332 -23.17 -0.10 6.77
C GLY A 332 -22.53 0.57 5.54
N GLU A 333 -22.30 1.89 5.60
CA GLU A 333 -21.67 2.62 4.50
C GLU A 333 -20.14 2.55 4.58
N ILE A 334 -19.49 2.30 3.46
CA ILE A 334 -18.04 2.42 3.31
C ILE A 334 -17.73 3.67 2.49
N VAL A 335 -17.05 4.64 3.10
CA VAL A 335 -16.62 5.89 2.46
C VAL A 335 -15.11 5.89 2.30
N ALA A 336 -14.62 5.99 1.08
CA ALA A 336 -13.19 6.24 0.84
C ALA A 336 -12.92 7.75 0.88
N LEU A 337 -12.07 8.17 1.82
CA LEU A 337 -11.54 9.52 1.91
C LEU A 337 -10.23 9.59 1.14
N MET A 338 -10.26 10.09 -0.08
CA MET A 338 -9.13 10.16 -0.97
C MET A 338 -8.48 11.54 -0.97
N GLY A 339 -7.23 11.63 -1.39
CA GLY A 339 -6.48 12.89 -1.50
C GLY A 339 -4.98 12.68 -1.36
N ARG A 340 -4.20 13.68 -1.76
CA ARG A 340 -2.73 13.64 -1.66
C ARG A 340 -2.26 13.57 -0.21
N ASN A 341 -0.99 13.22 -0.01
CA ASN A 341 -0.36 13.33 1.30
C ASN A 341 -0.38 14.79 1.78
N GLY A 342 -0.73 15.01 3.05
CA GLY A 342 -0.89 16.35 3.59
C GLY A 342 -2.26 17.02 3.34
N ALA A 343 -3.18 16.43 2.59
CA ALA A 343 -4.51 17.01 2.32
C ALA A 343 -5.43 17.16 3.56
N GLY A 344 -5.08 16.52 4.69
CA GLY A 344 -5.86 16.61 5.93
C GLY A 344 -6.59 15.32 6.33
N LYS A 345 -6.46 14.21 5.59
CA LYS A 345 -7.15 12.94 5.84
C LYS A 345 -6.99 12.46 7.30
N SER A 346 -5.75 12.21 7.74
CA SER A 346 -5.46 11.76 9.11
C SER A 346 -5.89 12.78 10.18
N THR A 347 -5.92 14.09 9.84
CA THR A 347 -6.45 15.13 10.74
C THR A 347 -7.95 14.99 10.93
N LEU A 348 -8.70 14.69 9.87
CA LEU A 348 -10.14 14.41 9.96
C LEU A 348 -10.40 13.16 10.80
N LEU A 349 -9.69 12.04 10.54
CA LEU A 349 -9.82 10.82 11.34
C LEU A 349 -9.49 11.07 12.81
N SER A 350 -8.39 11.78 13.10
CA SER A 350 -7.98 12.15 14.47
C SER A 350 -9.02 13.02 15.19
N THR A 351 -9.74 13.85 14.44
CA THR A 351 -10.84 14.67 15.00
C THR A 351 -12.05 13.80 15.38
N LEU A 352 -12.38 12.81 14.54
CA LEU A 352 -13.49 11.88 14.78
C LEU A 352 -13.24 10.93 15.97
N VAL A 353 -11.98 10.66 16.33
CA VAL A 353 -11.61 9.93 17.55
C VAL A 353 -11.26 10.85 18.72
N GLY A 354 -11.51 12.16 18.61
CA GLY A 354 -11.34 13.10 19.71
C GLY A 354 -9.90 13.49 20.07
N LEU A 355 -8.91 13.00 19.32
CA LEU A 355 -7.47 13.34 19.50
C LEU A 355 -7.16 14.79 19.11
N VAL A 356 -7.96 15.35 18.20
CA VAL A 356 -7.81 16.73 17.74
C VAL A 356 -9.11 17.48 17.97
N ARG A 357 -9.00 18.64 18.63
CA ARG A 357 -10.15 19.53 18.86
C ARG A 357 -10.40 20.41 17.64
N PRO A 358 -11.64 20.52 17.14
CA PRO A 358 -11.98 21.49 16.10
C PRO A 358 -11.69 22.94 16.50
N SER A 359 -11.26 23.75 15.54
CA SER A 359 -11.17 25.21 15.69
C SER A 359 -12.54 25.87 15.51
N SER A 360 -13.37 25.35 14.60
CA SER A 360 -14.76 25.72 14.40
C SER A 360 -15.53 24.56 13.76
N GLY A 361 -16.85 24.69 13.66
CA GLY A 361 -17.74 23.63 13.18
C GLY A 361 -17.99 22.56 14.23
N THR A 362 -18.60 21.45 13.80
CA THR A 362 -18.98 20.35 14.68
C THR A 362 -18.57 18.99 14.10
N ALA A 363 -18.22 18.06 14.96
CA ALA A 363 -18.07 16.65 14.64
C ALA A 363 -18.81 15.84 15.69
N LEU A 364 -19.68 14.94 15.24
CA LEU A 364 -20.49 14.04 16.06
C LEU A 364 -20.23 12.60 15.64
N VAL A 365 -20.10 11.70 16.62
CA VAL A 365 -20.01 10.26 16.38
C VAL A 365 -20.98 9.56 17.31
N GLY A 366 -21.96 8.86 16.73
CA GLY A 366 -23.08 8.30 17.47
C GLY A 366 -23.81 9.36 18.32
N GLY A 367 -23.93 10.60 17.81
CA GLY A 367 -24.54 11.74 18.48
C GLY A 367 -23.69 12.39 19.60
N ALA A 368 -22.47 11.89 19.86
CA ALA A 368 -21.57 12.46 20.89
C ALA A 368 -20.46 13.30 20.23
N VAL A 369 -19.98 14.32 20.96
CA VAL A 369 -18.84 15.14 20.57
C VAL A 369 -17.54 14.45 20.98
N PRO A 370 -16.69 13.95 20.05
CA PRO A 370 -15.59 13.05 20.39
C PRO A 370 -14.61 13.61 21.41
N HIS A 371 -14.11 14.84 21.22
CA HIS A 371 -13.13 15.46 22.14
C HIS A 371 -13.68 15.83 23.54
N ARG A 372 -14.98 15.61 23.78
CA ARG A 372 -15.64 15.82 25.09
C ARG A 372 -16.14 14.51 25.70
N THR A 373 -16.04 13.41 24.97
CA THR A 373 -16.50 12.07 25.40
C THR A 373 -15.34 11.34 26.07
N GLY A 374 -15.61 10.69 27.19
CA GLY A 374 -14.59 9.91 27.90
C GLY A 374 -14.07 8.73 27.09
N PRO A 375 -12.79 8.34 27.24
CA PRO A 375 -12.17 7.30 26.42
C PRO A 375 -12.95 5.98 26.38
N ARG A 376 -13.40 5.47 27.54
CA ARG A 376 -14.15 4.20 27.64
C ARG A 376 -15.50 4.22 26.91
N GLU A 377 -16.12 5.38 26.80
CA GLU A 377 -17.36 5.54 26.06
C GLU A 377 -17.06 5.71 24.58
N LEU A 378 -15.99 6.43 24.22
CA LEU A 378 -15.64 6.75 22.86
C LEU A 378 -15.22 5.51 22.06
N ILE A 379 -14.45 4.58 22.66
CA ILE A 379 -14.03 3.32 21.99
C ILE A 379 -15.21 2.43 21.60
N ARG A 380 -16.37 2.57 22.26
CA ARG A 380 -17.62 1.88 21.90
C ARG A 380 -18.40 2.57 20.79
N ARG A 381 -17.98 3.76 20.36
CA ARG A 381 -18.62 4.56 19.31
C ARG A 381 -17.78 4.61 18.05
N VAL A 382 -16.44 4.65 18.20
CA VAL A 382 -15.50 4.74 17.09
C VAL A 382 -14.20 4.02 17.41
N GLY A 383 -13.70 3.30 16.43
CA GLY A 383 -12.39 2.69 16.45
C GLY A 383 -11.53 3.23 15.32
N LEU A 384 -10.24 3.45 15.59
CA LEU A 384 -9.25 3.89 14.60
C LEU A 384 -8.14 2.86 14.49
N VAL A 385 -7.89 2.39 13.30
CA VAL A 385 -6.64 1.70 12.95
C VAL A 385 -5.73 2.74 12.30
N PRO A 386 -4.61 3.11 12.96
CA PRO A 386 -3.70 4.14 12.45
C PRO A 386 -2.89 3.63 11.26
N GLN A 387 -2.20 4.55 10.58
CA GLN A 387 -1.34 4.26 9.43
C GLN A 387 -0.23 3.26 9.76
N GLU A 388 0.29 3.31 11.00
CA GLU A 388 1.24 2.33 11.53
C GLU A 388 0.52 1.46 12.58
N PRO A 389 0.07 0.25 12.23
CA PRO A 389 -0.66 -0.64 13.16
C PRO A 389 0.11 -0.95 14.45
N ARG A 390 1.46 -0.92 14.37
CA ARG A 390 2.36 -1.11 15.53
C ARG A 390 2.12 -0.09 16.66
N ASP A 391 1.57 1.08 16.35
CA ASP A 391 1.27 2.11 17.36
C ASP A 391 0.11 1.72 18.30
N LEU A 392 -0.60 0.63 17.99
CA LEU A 392 -1.61 0.02 18.85
C LEU A 392 -1.10 -1.22 19.60
N LEU A 393 0.13 -1.68 19.33
CA LEU A 393 0.65 -2.96 19.81
C LEU A 393 1.77 -2.71 20.82
N TYR A 394 1.47 -2.87 22.10
CA TYR A 394 2.35 -2.55 23.23
C TYR A 394 2.85 -3.76 24.00
N ALA A 395 2.12 -4.89 23.93
CA ALA A 395 2.46 -6.09 24.67
C ALA A 395 3.49 -6.97 23.94
N ASP A 396 4.16 -7.83 24.69
CA ASP A 396 5.19 -8.73 24.17
C ASP A 396 4.62 -9.95 23.43
N THR A 397 3.31 -10.23 23.56
CA THR A 397 2.67 -11.39 22.94
C THR A 397 1.28 -11.06 22.41
N VAL A 398 0.83 -11.79 21.38
CA VAL A 398 -0.54 -11.70 20.84
C VAL A 398 -1.59 -11.96 21.93
N ALA A 399 -1.36 -12.94 22.80
CA ALA A 399 -2.29 -13.24 23.90
C ALA A 399 -2.42 -12.08 24.88
N ALA A 400 -1.32 -11.41 25.21
CA ALA A 400 -1.33 -10.26 26.12
C ALA A 400 -2.02 -9.04 25.51
N GLU A 401 -1.81 -8.79 24.20
CA GLU A 401 -2.54 -7.74 23.46
C GLU A 401 -4.06 -8.01 23.46
N CYS A 402 -4.48 -9.26 23.20
CA CYS A 402 -5.89 -9.61 23.22
C CYS A 402 -6.52 -9.44 24.61
N ALA A 403 -5.81 -9.84 25.66
CA ALA A 403 -6.28 -9.69 27.04
C ALA A 403 -6.42 -8.21 27.45
N ALA A 404 -5.48 -7.36 27.03
CA ALA A 404 -5.56 -5.92 27.24
C ALA A 404 -6.77 -5.31 26.50
N ALA A 405 -7.00 -5.71 25.25
CA ALA A 405 -8.14 -5.25 24.47
C ALA A 405 -9.49 -5.64 25.11
N ASP A 406 -9.63 -6.88 25.60
CA ASP A 406 -10.83 -7.34 26.31
C ASP A 406 -11.08 -6.49 27.57
N HIS A 407 -10.02 -6.23 28.34
CA HIS A 407 -10.11 -5.40 29.56
C HIS A 407 -10.56 -3.97 29.24
N ASP A 408 -9.96 -3.32 28.25
CA ASP A 408 -10.24 -1.93 27.89
C ASP A 408 -11.64 -1.76 27.30
N ALA A 409 -12.08 -2.71 26.49
CA ALA A 409 -13.43 -2.76 25.94
C ALA A 409 -14.49 -3.12 26.98
N GLY A 410 -14.09 -3.72 28.11
CA GLY A 410 -14.99 -4.34 29.07
C GLY A 410 -15.76 -5.52 28.45
N ALA A 411 -15.09 -6.27 27.59
CA ALA A 411 -15.58 -7.47 26.94
C ALA A 411 -15.29 -8.73 27.78
N ASP A 412 -15.95 -9.84 27.45
CA ASP A 412 -15.66 -11.11 28.09
C ASP A 412 -14.25 -11.58 27.71
N PRO A 413 -13.48 -12.16 28.65
CA PRO A 413 -12.15 -12.69 28.39
C PRO A 413 -12.16 -13.66 27.20
N GLY A 414 -11.23 -13.49 26.25
CA GLY A 414 -11.11 -14.29 25.04
C GLY A 414 -11.82 -13.73 23.81
N THR A 415 -12.64 -12.66 23.94
CA THR A 415 -13.36 -12.05 22.83
C THR A 415 -12.43 -11.59 21.72
N CYS A 416 -11.36 -10.87 22.05
CA CYS A 416 -10.36 -10.40 21.07
C CYS A 416 -9.64 -11.59 20.44
N ARG A 417 -9.25 -12.60 21.24
CA ARG A 417 -8.56 -13.79 20.74
C ARG A 417 -9.41 -14.59 19.74
N ASP A 418 -10.71 -14.68 19.98
CA ASP A 418 -11.67 -15.29 19.05
C ASP A 418 -11.78 -14.49 17.74
N LEU A 419 -11.75 -13.15 17.81
CA LEU A 419 -11.69 -12.28 16.64
C LEU A 419 -10.40 -12.52 15.84
N VAL A 420 -9.26 -12.55 16.52
CA VAL A 420 -7.96 -12.87 15.88
C VAL A 420 -8.00 -14.24 15.21
N SER A 421 -8.54 -15.28 15.89
CA SER A 421 -8.62 -16.63 15.33
C SER A 421 -9.47 -16.70 14.05
N ARG A 422 -10.51 -15.88 13.95
CA ARG A 422 -11.38 -15.80 12.76
C ARG A 422 -10.75 -15.00 11.62
N LEU A 423 -10.12 -13.88 11.95
CA LEU A 423 -9.56 -12.95 10.95
C LEU A 423 -8.16 -13.38 10.48
N LEU A 424 -7.41 -14.06 11.35
CA LEU A 424 -6.02 -14.44 11.16
C LEU A 424 -5.73 -15.82 11.77
N PRO A 425 -6.25 -16.89 11.18
CA PRO A 425 -6.05 -18.25 11.70
C PRO A 425 -4.58 -18.64 11.70
N GLY A 426 -4.16 -19.39 12.73
CA GLY A 426 -2.82 -19.97 12.81
C GLY A 426 -1.75 -19.12 13.50
N ILE A 427 -2.08 -17.95 14.05
CA ILE A 427 -1.15 -17.18 14.88
C ILE A 427 -1.10 -17.76 16.29
N ALA A 428 0.12 -18.07 16.75
CA ALA A 428 0.36 -18.57 18.10
C ALA A 428 0.25 -17.44 19.14
N ASP A 429 -0.17 -17.83 20.35
CA ASP A 429 -0.43 -16.91 21.46
C ASP A 429 0.82 -16.22 21.98
N ASP A 430 1.97 -16.90 21.93
CA ASP A 430 3.28 -16.44 22.35
C ASP A 430 4.04 -15.64 21.29
N THR A 431 3.47 -15.48 20.09
CA THR A 431 4.10 -14.71 19.03
C THR A 431 4.21 -13.23 19.44
N HIS A 432 5.43 -12.67 19.31
CA HIS A 432 5.62 -11.24 19.53
C HIS A 432 5.04 -10.44 18.35
N PRO A 433 4.27 -9.35 18.59
CA PRO A 433 3.68 -8.55 17.50
C PRO A 433 4.67 -8.00 16.47
N ARG A 434 5.95 -7.81 16.86
CA ARG A 434 7.01 -7.39 15.93
C ARG A 434 7.39 -8.46 14.91
N ASP A 435 7.15 -9.73 15.20
CA ASP A 435 7.48 -10.85 14.32
C ASP A 435 6.36 -11.11 13.29
N LEU A 436 5.23 -10.43 13.43
CA LEU A 436 4.13 -10.50 12.48
C LEU A 436 4.45 -9.72 11.19
N SER A 437 3.96 -10.22 10.06
CA SER A 437 3.96 -9.44 8.82
C SER A 437 3.06 -8.20 8.92
N GLU A 438 3.23 -7.22 8.03
CA GLU A 438 2.39 -6.01 8.01
C GLU A 438 0.89 -6.34 7.94
N GLY A 439 0.51 -7.29 7.08
CA GLY A 439 -0.88 -7.74 6.98
C GLY A 439 -1.40 -8.41 8.26
N GLN A 440 -0.55 -9.18 8.94
CA GLN A 440 -0.89 -9.80 10.21
C GLN A 440 -1.02 -8.76 11.33
N ARG A 441 -0.11 -7.78 11.39
CA ARG A 441 -0.19 -6.66 12.35
C ARG A 441 -1.46 -5.83 12.15
N LEU A 442 -1.78 -5.49 10.90
CA LEU A 442 -3.02 -4.79 10.57
C LEU A 442 -4.26 -5.58 11.04
N THR A 443 -4.27 -6.89 10.81
CA THR A 443 -5.40 -7.74 11.20
C THR A 443 -5.52 -7.86 12.71
N LEU A 444 -4.40 -7.95 13.44
CA LEU A 444 -4.38 -7.92 14.91
C LEU A 444 -4.91 -6.57 15.43
N ALA A 445 -4.41 -5.44 14.91
CA ALA A 445 -4.89 -4.11 15.28
C ALA A 445 -6.40 -3.94 15.00
N LEU A 446 -6.88 -4.46 13.87
CA LEU A 446 -8.30 -4.45 13.55
C LEU A 446 -9.12 -5.30 14.56
N ALA A 447 -8.64 -6.48 14.96
CA ALA A 447 -9.30 -7.32 15.97
C ALA A 447 -9.37 -6.61 17.34
N ILE A 448 -8.29 -5.96 17.77
CA ILE A 448 -8.23 -5.15 18.99
C ILE A 448 -9.32 -4.06 18.96
N VAL A 449 -9.38 -3.29 17.87
CA VAL A 449 -10.36 -2.21 17.70
C VAL A 449 -11.80 -2.77 17.69
N LEU A 450 -12.02 -3.89 17.01
CA LEU A 450 -13.34 -4.54 16.91
C LEU A 450 -13.84 -5.17 18.22
N THR A 451 -12.96 -5.40 19.20
CA THR A 451 -13.34 -5.97 20.51
C THR A 451 -14.39 -5.12 21.21
N ALA A 452 -14.33 -3.79 21.07
CA ALA A 452 -15.32 -2.87 21.60
C ALA A 452 -16.61 -2.75 20.75
N ARG A 453 -16.67 -3.41 19.58
CA ARG A 453 -17.78 -3.37 18.60
C ARG A 453 -18.24 -1.96 18.22
N PRO A 454 -17.34 -1.05 17.85
CA PRO A 454 -17.73 0.32 17.51
C PRO A 454 -18.57 0.34 16.23
N PRO A 455 -19.66 1.11 16.15
CA PRO A 455 -20.45 1.27 14.93
C PRO A 455 -19.72 2.02 13.82
N LEU A 456 -18.66 2.79 14.13
CA LEU A 456 -17.80 3.48 13.19
C LEU A 456 -16.37 2.94 13.25
N LEU A 457 -15.84 2.53 12.11
CA LEU A 457 -14.46 2.13 11.94
C LEU A 457 -13.74 3.13 11.02
N LEU A 458 -12.60 3.61 11.48
CA LEU A 458 -11.72 4.50 10.75
C LEU A 458 -10.41 3.75 10.47
N LEU A 459 -9.96 3.76 9.21
CA LEU A 459 -8.70 3.16 8.81
C LEU A 459 -7.87 4.21 8.07
N ASP A 460 -6.62 4.41 8.51
CA ASP A 460 -5.70 5.35 7.88
C ASP A 460 -4.64 4.59 7.08
N GLU A 461 -4.70 4.69 5.74
CA GLU A 461 -3.82 4.04 4.76
C GLU A 461 -3.59 2.53 5.00
N PRO A 462 -4.63 1.71 5.20
CA PRO A 462 -4.49 0.32 5.66
C PRO A 462 -3.88 -0.64 4.63
N THR A 463 -3.64 -0.22 3.39
CA THR A 463 -2.99 -1.05 2.36
C THR A 463 -1.48 -0.83 2.26
N ARG A 464 -0.89 -0.01 3.13
CA ARG A 464 0.55 0.21 3.14
C ARG A 464 1.27 -1.09 3.51
N GLY A 465 2.26 -1.50 2.71
CA GLY A 465 3.04 -2.73 2.93
C GLY A 465 2.24 -4.04 2.75
N LEU A 466 1.01 -3.98 2.24
CA LEU A 466 0.22 -5.19 1.96
C LEU A 466 0.47 -5.69 0.54
N ASP A 467 0.63 -7.00 0.42
CA ASP A 467 0.54 -7.69 -0.87
C ASP A 467 -0.92 -7.84 -1.36
N TYR A 468 -1.10 -8.28 -2.60
CA TYR A 468 -2.43 -8.45 -3.19
C TYR A 468 -3.32 -9.42 -2.42
N ALA A 469 -2.74 -10.50 -1.85
CA ALA A 469 -3.50 -11.48 -1.08
C ALA A 469 -3.98 -10.91 0.26
N ALA A 470 -3.13 -10.16 0.97
CA ALA A 470 -3.51 -9.46 2.21
C ALA A 470 -4.56 -8.36 1.93
N LYS A 471 -4.41 -7.63 0.81
CA LYS A 471 -5.39 -6.64 0.36
C LYS A 471 -6.75 -7.28 0.07
N ALA A 472 -6.80 -8.40 -0.64
CA ALA A 472 -8.05 -9.12 -0.93
C ALA A 472 -8.74 -9.62 0.35
N ARG A 473 -7.96 -10.12 1.34
CA ARG A 473 -8.49 -10.48 2.65
C ARG A 473 -9.07 -9.27 3.39
N LEU A 474 -8.37 -8.14 3.39
CA LEU A 474 -8.86 -6.90 4.00
C LEU A 474 -10.19 -6.46 3.37
N VAL A 475 -10.31 -6.48 2.04
CA VAL A 475 -11.56 -6.18 1.32
C VAL A 475 -12.68 -7.08 1.78
N THR A 476 -12.44 -8.39 1.88
CA THR A 476 -13.45 -9.37 2.34
C THR A 476 -13.91 -9.07 3.76
N VAL A 477 -12.97 -8.78 4.67
CA VAL A 477 -13.27 -8.43 6.07
C VAL A 477 -14.11 -7.15 6.16
N LEU A 478 -13.69 -6.08 5.47
CA LEU A 478 -14.39 -4.80 5.55
C LEU A 478 -15.78 -4.85 4.92
N ARG A 479 -15.97 -5.62 3.84
CA ARG A 479 -17.30 -5.89 3.27
C ARG A 479 -18.20 -6.62 4.27
N GLY A 480 -17.67 -7.63 4.95
CA GLY A 480 -18.40 -8.35 5.99
C GLY A 480 -18.84 -7.42 7.13
N LEU A 481 -17.95 -6.58 7.63
CA LEU A 481 -18.25 -5.60 8.69
C LEU A 481 -19.32 -4.58 8.25
N ALA A 482 -19.26 -4.11 7.02
CA ALA A 482 -20.28 -3.21 6.49
C ALA A 482 -21.65 -3.90 6.36
N ALA A 483 -21.68 -5.17 5.92
CA ALA A 483 -22.90 -5.99 5.87
C ALA A 483 -23.49 -6.22 7.26
N ASP A 484 -22.65 -6.31 8.30
CA ASP A 484 -23.05 -6.39 9.72
C ASP A 484 -23.49 -5.02 10.28
N GLY A 485 -23.47 -3.96 9.48
CA GLY A 485 -23.96 -2.62 9.82
C GLY A 485 -22.90 -1.63 10.32
N HIS A 486 -21.61 -2.01 10.38
CA HIS A 486 -20.55 -1.07 10.72
C HIS A 486 -20.36 -0.03 9.59
N ALA A 487 -20.31 1.24 9.94
CA ALA A 487 -19.86 2.30 9.05
C ALA A 487 -18.32 2.30 8.97
N VAL A 488 -17.76 2.47 7.79
CA VAL A 488 -16.31 2.45 7.58
C VAL A 488 -15.87 3.72 6.85
N VAL A 489 -14.90 4.45 7.42
CA VAL A 489 -14.20 5.54 6.70
C VAL A 489 -12.76 5.11 6.47
N LEU A 490 -12.40 5.02 5.20
CA LEU A 490 -11.11 4.54 4.73
C LEU A 490 -10.32 5.72 4.15
N ALA A 491 -9.38 6.29 4.90
CA ALA A 491 -8.45 7.25 4.33
C ALA A 491 -7.40 6.51 3.49
N THR A 492 -7.34 6.79 2.19
CA THR A 492 -6.41 6.09 1.30
C THR A 492 -6.09 6.90 0.04
N HIS A 493 -4.93 6.60 -0.54
CA HIS A 493 -4.55 7.01 -1.89
C HIS A 493 -4.58 5.82 -2.88
N ASP A 494 -4.98 4.62 -2.41
CA ASP A 494 -5.12 3.42 -3.24
C ASP A 494 -6.45 3.45 -3.99
N VAL A 495 -6.39 3.86 -5.26
CA VAL A 495 -7.58 4.00 -6.11
C VAL A 495 -8.23 2.66 -6.44
N GLU A 496 -7.44 1.59 -6.52
CA GLU A 496 -7.95 0.24 -6.79
C GLU A 496 -8.74 -0.28 -5.58
N LEU A 497 -8.24 -0.05 -4.35
CA LEU A 497 -8.97 -0.40 -3.14
C LEU A 497 -10.28 0.40 -3.02
N ALA A 498 -10.22 1.72 -3.26
CA ALA A 498 -11.42 2.56 -3.21
C ALA A 498 -12.47 2.11 -4.22
N ALA A 499 -12.06 1.79 -5.46
CA ALA A 499 -12.95 1.29 -6.51
C ALA A 499 -13.56 -0.07 -6.17
N GLU A 500 -12.81 -0.94 -5.50
CA GLU A 500 -13.27 -2.27 -5.15
C GLU A 500 -14.21 -2.27 -3.94
N LEU A 501 -13.99 -1.39 -2.95
CA LEU A 501 -14.59 -1.51 -1.63
C LEU A 501 -15.66 -0.46 -1.34
N SER A 502 -15.47 0.81 -1.78
CA SER A 502 -16.29 1.91 -1.28
C SER A 502 -17.61 2.10 -2.03
N HIS A 503 -18.64 2.46 -1.28
CA HIS A 503 -19.93 2.91 -1.80
C HIS A 503 -19.82 4.33 -2.35
N ARG A 504 -19.07 5.16 -1.63
CA ARG A 504 -18.91 6.59 -1.89
C ARG A 504 -17.46 7.01 -1.71
N VAL A 505 -17.03 7.97 -2.52
CA VAL A 505 -15.71 8.58 -2.43
C VAL A 505 -15.87 10.06 -2.09
N ALA A 506 -15.12 10.50 -1.08
CA ALA A 506 -14.92 11.91 -0.76
C ALA A 506 -13.45 12.27 -1.06
N VAL A 507 -13.23 13.26 -1.93
CA VAL A 507 -11.88 13.73 -2.30
C VAL A 507 -11.55 14.96 -1.49
N LEU A 508 -10.49 14.88 -0.68
CA LEU A 508 -9.98 15.96 0.14
C LEU A 508 -8.76 16.61 -0.56
N ALA A 509 -8.79 17.91 -0.75
CA ALA A 509 -7.69 18.71 -1.28
C ALA A 509 -7.55 20.00 -0.49
N ASP A 510 -6.34 20.35 -0.08
CA ASP A 510 -6.02 21.56 0.68
C ASP A 510 -6.93 21.81 1.91
N GLY A 511 -7.35 20.73 2.56
CA GLY A 511 -8.21 20.77 3.74
C GLY A 511 -9.71 20.91 3.45
N GLU A 512 -10.16 20.84 2.18
CA GLU A 512 -11.55 20.93 1.77
C GLU A 512 -12.01 19.67 1.02
N ILE A 513 -13.29 19.29 1.14
CA ILE A 513 -13.88 18.24 0.31
C ILE A 513 -14.28 18.87 -1.03
N VAL A 514 -13.52 18.52 -2.08
CA VAL A 514 -13.73 19.05 -3.44
C VAL A 514 -14.66 18.18 -4.30
N ALA A 515 -14.85 16.92 -3.92
CA ALA A 515 -15.81 16.01 -4.54
C ALA A 515 -16.34 15.02 -3.50
N ASN A 516 -17.63 14.69 -3.56
CA ASN A 516 -18.26 13.72 -2.66
C ASN A 516 -19.48 13.10 -3.38
N GLY A 517 -19.44 11.81 -3.64
CA GLY A 517 -20.51 11.13 -4.37
C GLY A 517 -20.26 9.63 -4.56
N PRO A 518 -21.18 8.93 -5.25
CA PRO A 518 -21.01 7.52 -5.57
C PRO A 518 -19.65 7.21 -6.20
N THR A 519 -19.04 6.13 -5.79
CA THR A 519 -17.68 5.74 -6.25
C THR A 519 -17.54 5.77 -7.78
N PRO A 520 -18.46 5.18 -8.59
CA PRO A 520 -18.32 5.21 -10.05
C PRO A 520 -18.33 6.61 -10.66
N GLU A 521 -19.05 7.55 -10.05
CA GLU A 521 -19.14 8.90 -10.56
C GLU A 521 -17.88 9.71 -10.27
N VAL A 522 -17.39 9.63 -9.02
CA VAL A 522 -16.25 10.43 -8.59
C VAL A 522 -14.94 9.91 -9.20
N VAL A 523 -14.71 8.57 -9.21
CA VAL A 523 -13.44 8.02 -9.69
C VAL A 523 -13.32 8.06 -11.22
N VAL A 524 -14.43 7.91 -11.96
CA VAL A 524 -14.39 8.00 -13.43
C VAL A 524 -14.21 9.46 -13.90
N ALA A 525 -14.77 10.41 -13.16
CA ALA A 525 -14.64 11.83 -13.49
C ALA A 525 -13.22 12.39 -13.26
N SER A 526 -12.39 11.70 -12.48
CA SER A 526 -11.04 12.18 -12.13
C SER A 526 -9.94 11.25 -12.69
N PRO A 527 -9.19 11.68 -13.71
CA PRO A 527 -8.10 10.85 -14.27
C PRO A 527 -7.04 10.42 -13.26
N ALA A 528 -6.78 11.24 -12.24
CA ALA A 528 -5.81 10.96 -11.19
C ALA A 528 -6.27 9.85 -10.23
N PHE A 529 -7.58 9.75 -9.97
CA PHE A 529 -8.18 8.79 -9.05
C PHE A 529 -8.93 7.66 -9.76
N SER A 530 -8.76 7.52 -11.08
CA SER A 530 -9.41 6.47 -11.85
C SER A 530 -8.60 5.17 -11.79
N PRO A 531 -9.22 4.01 -11.48
CA PRO A 531 -8.55 2.72 -11.49
C PRO A 531 -8.14 2.29 -12.90
N GLN A 532 -7.21 1.34 -13.01
CA GLN A 532 -6.67 0.90 -14.30
C GLN A 532 -7.76 0.39 -15.24
N VAL A 533 -8.70 -0.40 -14.74
CA VAL A 533 -9.81 -0.95 -15.54
C VAL A 533 -10.69 0.17 -16.12
N ALA A 534 -11.03 1.18 -15.32
CA ALA A 534 -11.81 2.31 -15.79
C ALA A 534 -11.08 3.13 -16.86
N LYS A 535 -9.77 3.32 -16.71
CA LYS A 535 -8.93 3.97 -17.73
C LYS A 535 -8.89 3.18 -19.04
N VAL A 536 -8.81 1.85 -18.98
CA VAL A 536 -8.77 0.98 -20.15
C VAL A 536 -10.11 0.95 -20.87
N LEU A 537 -11.22 0.80 -20.13
CA LEU A 537 -12.56 0.59 -20.69
C LEU A 537 -13.40 1.88 -20.84
N ALA A 538 -12.79 3.05 -20.60
CA ALA A 538 -13.47 4.33 -20.84
C ALA A 538 -14.03 4.41 -22.26
N PRO A 539 -15.27 4.96 -22.47
CA PRO A 539 -16.10 5.71 -21.52
C PRO A 539 -17.00 4.85 -20.61
N GLY A 540 -16.89 3.52 -20.64
CA GLY A 540 -17.65 2.62 -19.76
C GLY A 540 -17.34 2.88 -18.28
N LYS A 541 -18.31 2.60 -17.38
CA LYS A 541 -18.16 2.81 -15.93
C LYS A 541 -17.63 1.57 -15.19
N TRP A 542 -16.82 0.76 -15.86
CA TRP A 542 -16.19 -0.43 -15.29
C TRP A 542 -15.05 -0.04 -14.37
N LEU A 543 -15.11 -0.43 -13.11
CA LEU A 543 -14.10 -0.04 -12.11
C LEU A 543 -13.11 -1.17 -11.79
N THR A 544 -13.56 -2.44 -11.82
CA THR A 544 -12.77 -3.58 -11.40
C THR A 544 -12.84 -4.73 -12.40
N VAL A 545 -11.82 -5.59 -12.39
CA VAL A 545 -11.83 -6.81 -13.23
C VAL A 545 -12.96 -7.77 -12.82
N ALA A 546 -13.30 -7.81 -11.52
CA ALA A 546 -14.40 -8.62 -11.02
C ALA A 546 -15.74 -8.25 -11.67
N GLN A 547 -16.04 -6.95 -11.84
CA GLN A 547 -17.24 -6.49 -12.55
C GLN A 547 -17.26 -6.94 -14.02
N VAL A 548 -16.11 -6.85 -14.69
CA VAL A 548 -15.97 -7.29 -16.09
C VAL A 548 -16.20 -8.79 -16.21
N ARG A 549 -15.60 -9.57 -15.31
CA ARG A 549 -15.76 -11.03 -15.25
C ARG A 549 -17.22 -11.44 -15.07
N GLU A 550 -17.90 -10.85 -14.07
CA GLU A 550 -19.32 -11.13 -13.80
C GLU A 550 -20.22 -10.81 -15.00
N ALA A 551 -19.92 -9.71 -15.69
CA ALA A 551 -20.68 -9.34 -16.89
C ALA A 551 -20.48 -10.35 -18.03
N LEU A 552 -19.25 -10.80 -18.29
CA LEU A 552 -18.94 -11.79 -19.31
C LEU A 552 -19.56 -13.16 -18.98
N GLU A 553 -19.50 -13.59 -17.72
CA GLU A 553 -20.14 -14.84 -17.25
C GLU A 553 -21.67 -14.77 -17.40
N SER A 554 -22.29 -13.66 -17.01
CA SER A 554 -23.75 -13.47 -17.14
C SER A 554 -24.24 -13.41 -18.58
N ALA A 555 -23.38 -13.00 -19.50
CA ALA A 555 -23.65 -12.98 -20.93
C ALA A 555 -23.42 -14.33 -21.63
N GLY A 556 -22.95 -15.35 -20.91
CA GLY A 556 -22.54 -16.65 -21.50
C GLY A 556 -21.32 -16.52 -22.43
N LEU A 557 -20.52 -15.45 -22.26
CA LEU A 557 -19.38 -15.10 -23.09
C LEU A 557 -18.03 -15.42 -22.41
N ALA A 558 -18.05 -15.99 -21.22
CA ALA A 558 -16.84 -16.51 -20.58
C ALA A 558 -16.43 -17.79 -21.30
N GLU A 559 -15.36 -17.75 -22.08
CA GLU A 559 -14.71 -18.97 -22.54
C GLU A 559 -14.09 -19.67 -21.32
N ASP A 560 -14.40 -20.96 -21.15
CA ASP A 560 -13.76 -21.85 -20.19
C ASP A 560 -12.25 -21.91 -20.51
N GLY A 561 -11.49 -20.96 -19.95
CA GLY A 561 -10.04 -20.96 -19.95
C GLY A 561 -9.55 -21.80 -18.76
N ALA A 562 -9.41 -23.10 -18.98
CA ALA A 562 -8.76 -24.03 -18.04
C ALA A 562 -7.25 -23.78 -17.96
#